data_f420b6c80940503ac8dd58f2c2d03a77
#
_entry.id   f420b6c80940503ac8dd58f2c2d03a77
#
_cell.length_a   1.000
_cell.length_b   1.000
_cell.length_c   1.000
_cell.angle_alpha   90.00
_cell.angle_beta   90.00
_cell.angle_gamma   90.00
#
_symmetry.space_group_name_H-M   'P 1'
#
loop_
_entity.id
_entity.type
_entity.pdbx_description
1 polymer ?
#
loop_
_entity_poly.entity_id
_entity_poly.type
_entity_poly.pdbx_seq_one_letter_code
_entity_poly.pdbx_strand_id
1 'polypeptide(L)'
;CHTRHRFSVAEARMPEACDQCHLGPDHPQIEIYEESKHGTIYHAYKSEYNFNAAGGTWTPGVDYRAPTCAACHMSGSGKEPTSHDVTSRLSWETQAPLTVRPQDFKAFPSGTNWEDERQKMKNICSACHGDAWINDFYDGFDKAVQEYNEVYFKPAKAKLDELYEKGLLDKTKFFDERLEVEYYELWHHEGRRARMGAMMMAPDYAWWHGFYE
;
A
#
# COMPACT_ATOMS: atom_id res chain seq x y z
N CYS A 1 -13.16 -8.03 8.47
CA CYS A 1 -12.17 -9.11 8.63
C CYS A 1 -12.81 -10.43 9.11
N HIS A 2 -13.66 -10.39 10.13
CA HIS A 2 -14.43 -11.56 10.59
C HIS A 2 -15.91 -11.32 10.31
N THR A 3 -16.65 -12.36 9.91
CA THR A 3 -18.11 -12.24 9.82
C THR A 3 -18.75 -12.19 11.19
N ARG A 4 -19.91 -11.53 11.30
CA ARG A 4 -20.58 -11.24 12.58
C ARG A 4 -20.85 -12.45 13.47
N HIS A 5 -21.07 -13.62 12.86
CA HIS A 5 -21.55 -14.80 13.58
C HIS A 5 -20.52 -15.93 13.66
N ARG A 6 -19.46 -15.87 12.87
CA ARG A 6 -18.47 -16.96 12.79
C ARG A 6 -17.15 -16.65 13.48
N PHE A 7 -16.71 -15.41 13.45
CA PHE A 7 -15.39 -14.99 13.95
C PHE A 7 -14.25 -15.92 13.50
N SER A 8 -14.32 -16.34 12.24
CA SER A 8 -13.40 -17.34 11.69
C SER A 8 -12.03 -16.74 11.44
N VAL A 9 -11.00 -17.31 12.04
CA VAL A 9 -9.61 -16.96 11.75
C VAL A 9 -9.25 -17.27 10.30
N ALA A 10 -9.77 -18.39 9.78
CA ALA A 10 -9.56 -18.78 8.39
C ALA A 10 -10.07 -17.70 7.43
N GLU A 11 -11.27 -17.19 7.66
CA GLU A 11 -11.86 -16.13 6.86
C GLU A 11 -11.03 -14.85 6.93
N ALA A 12 -10.61 -14.42 8.13
CA ALA A 12 -9.81 -13.22 8.31
C ALA A 12 -8.40 -13.28 7.66
N ARG A 13 -7.88 -14.46 7.40
CA ARG A 13 -6.59 -14.68 6.74
C ARG A 13 -6.65 -14.63 5.22
N MET A 14 -7.84 -14.71 4.64
CA MET A 14 -8.04 -14.63 3.20
C MET A 14 -8.08 -13.17 2.74
N PRO A 15 -7.52 -12.82 1.57
CA PRO A 15 -7.61 -11.46 1.01
C PRO A 15 -9.05 -10.97 0.85
N GLU A 16 -9.98 -11.89 0.59
CA GLU A 16 -11.41 -11.63 0.45
C GLU A 16 -12.05 -11.05 1.72
N ALA A 17 -11.38 -11.12 2.86
CA ALA A 17 -11.82 -10.44 4.08
C ALA A 17 -11.52 -8.92 4.07
N CYS A 18 -10.60 -8.48 3.22
CA CYS A 18 -10.13 -7.10 3.12
C CYS A 18 -10.70 -6.38 1.89
N ASP A 19 -10.97 -7.10 0.81
CA ASP A 19 -11.44 -6.60 -0.48
C ASP A 19 -12.77 -5.87 -0.42
N GLN A 20 -13.57 -6.10 0.62
CA GLN A 20 -14.85 -5.40 0.83
C GLN A 20 -14.70 -3.89 1.05
N CYS A 21 -13.51 -3.43 1.44
CA CYS A 21 -13.21 -2.03 1.72
C CYS A 21 -11.97 -1.53 0.97
N HIS A 22 -11.03 -2.43 0.67
CA HIS A 22 -9.76 -2.09 0.02
C HIS A 22 -9.79 -2.40 -1.47
N LEU A 23 -10.67 -1.70 -2.20
CA LEU A 23 -10.88 -1.85 -3.65
C LEU A 23 -11.21 -0.51 -4.30
N GLY A 24 -11.07 -0.46 -5.62
CA GLY A 24 -11.42 0.69 -6.44
C GLY A 24 -10.34 1.77 -6.54
N PRO A 25 -10.62 2.88 -7.21
CA PRO A 25 -9.60 3.83 -7.66
C PRO A 25 -8.80 4.46 -6.51
N ASP A 26 -9.44 4.68 -5.35
CA ASP A 26 -8.80 5.32 -4.19
C ASP A 26 -8.03 4.35 -3.30
N HIS A 27 -8.47 3.10 -3.25
CA HIS A 27 -7.96 2.09 -2.33
C HIS A 27 -7.76 0.75 -3.05
N PRO A 28 -6.94 0.71 -4.12
CA PRO A 28 -6.82 -0.43 -5.04
C PRO A 28 -5.96 -1.56 -4.49
N GLN A 29 -5.97 -1.80 -3.17
CA GLN A 29 -5.04 -2.76 -2.59
C GLN A 29 -5.32 -4.20 -3.03
N ILE A 30 -6.59 -4.57 -3.25
CA ILE A 30 -6.88 -5.92 -3.72
C ILE A 30 -6.42 -6.12 -5.16
N GLU A 31 -6.68 -5.16 -6.05
CA GLU A 31 -6.25 -5.19 -7.44
C GLU A 31 -4.72 -5.27 -7.54
N ILE A 32 -4.02 -4.46 -6.74
CA ILE A 32 -2.56 -4.49 -6.64
C ILE A 32 -2.07 -5.86 -6.15
N TYR A 33 -2.71 -6.40 -5.11
CA TYR A 33 -2.33 -7.69 -4.56
C TYR A 33 -2.50 -8.81 -5.60
N GLU A 34 -3.60 -8.84 -6.32
CA GLU A 34 -3.89 -9.85 -7.35
C GLU A 34 -2.86 -9.85 -8.48
N GLU A 35 -2.37 -8.68 -8.89
CA GLU A 35 -1.32 -8.54 -9.90
C GLU A 35 0.10 -8.76 -9.35
N SER A 36 0.28 -8.76 -8.02
CA SER A 36 1.57 -9.04 -7.40
C SER A 36 1.95 -10.53 -7.50
N LYS A 37 3.25 -10.82 -7.36
CA LYS A 37 3.71 -12.21 -7.27
C LYS A 37 3.12 -12.94 -6.06
N HIS A 38 2.88 -12.24 -4.96
CA HIS A 38 2.25 -12.82 -3.78
C HIS A 38 0.80 -13.24 -4.07
N GLY A 39 0.01 -12.38 -4.69
CA GLY A 39 -1.36 -12.68 -5.09
C GLY A 39 -1.42 -13.80 -6.13
N THR A 40 -0.57 -13.75 -7.14
CA THR A 40 -0.49 -14.82 -8.15
C THR A 40 -0.20 -16.20 -7.52
N ILE A 41 0.73 -16.26 -6.57
CA ILE A 41 1.05 -17.50 -5.84
C ILE A 41 -0.12 -17.91 -4.96
N TYR A 42 -0.76 -16.96 -4.26
CA TYR A 42 -1.95 -17.22 -3.47
C TYR A 42 -3.04 -17.90 -4.30
N HIS A 43 -3.41 -17.32 -5.44
CA HIS A 43 -4.44 -17.88 -6.31
C HIS A 43 -4.08 -19.27 -6.85
N ALA A 44 -2.83 -19.48 -7.20
CA ALA A 44 -2.35 -20.76 -7.72
C ALA A 44 -2.38 -21.88 -6.66
N TYR A 45 -2.15 -21.55 -5.39
CA TYR A 45 -1.93 -22.54 -4.33
C TYR A 45 -2.88 -22.39 -3.12
N LYS A 46 -3.96 -21.62 -3.24
CA LYS A 46 -4.92 -21.36 -2.15
C LYS A 46 -5.41 -22.64 -1.46
N SER A 47 -5.63 -23.71 -2.20
CA SER A 47 -6.09 -24.99 -1.66
C SER A 47 -5.07 -25.69 -0.75
N GLU A 48 -3.81 -25.30 -0.79
CA GLU A 48 -2.73 -25.85 0.04
C GLU A 48 -2.52 -25.06 1.34
N TYR A 49 -3.22 -23.91 1.51
CA TYR A 49 -3.07 -23.06 2.68
C TYR A 49 -3.81 -23.60 3.89
N ASN A 50 -3.14 -23.67 5.02
CA ASN A 50 -3.75 -24.02 6.30
C ASN A 50 -4.28 -22.75 6.99
N PHE A 51 -5.41 -22.25 6.52
CA PHE A 51 -6.04 -21.06 7.12
C PHE A 51 -6.54 -21.30 8.55
N ASN A 52 -6.72 -22.55 8.96
CA ASN A 52 -7.22 -22.93 10.29
C ASN A 52 -6.10 -23.15 11.32
N ALA A 53 -4.84 -22.94 10.98
CA ALA A 53 -3.75 -22.99 11.97
C ALA A 53 -4.09 -22.12 13.18
N ALA A 54 -3.73 -22.56 14.39
CA ALA A 54 -4.03 -21.85 15.62
C ALA A 54 -3.46 -20.42 15.60
N GLY A 55 -4.08 -19.51 16.33
CA GLY A 55 -3.60 -18.14 16.45
C GLY A 55 -2.14 -18.09 16.91
N GLY A 56 -1.31 -17.26 16.26
CA GLY A 56 0.12 -17.14 16.54
C GLY A 56 1.01 -18.25 15.96
N THR A 57 0.44 -19.23 15.28
CA THR A 57 1.19 -20.35 14.68
C THR A 57 1.12 -20.43 13.16
N TRP A 58 0.53 -19.46 12.52
CA TRP A 58 0.41 -19.43 11.06
C TRP A 58 1.76 -19.08 10.43
N THR A 59 2.45 -20.10 9.95
CA THR A 59 3.88 -20.10 9.68
C THR A 59 4.18 -20.07 8.18
N PRO A 60 4.97 -19.08 7.71
CA PRO A 60 5.43 -19.01 6.32
C PRO A 60 6.17 -20.30 5.90
N GLY A 61 5.91 -20.75 4.68
CA GLY A 61 6.52 -21.98 4.13
C GLY A 61 5.97 -23.31 4.69
N VAL A 62 5.16 -23.25 5.75
CA VAL A 62 4.48 -24.41 6.34
C VAL A 62 2.98 -24.31 6.08
N ASP A 63 2.35 -23.25 6.54
CA ASP A 63 0.91 -23.05 6.43
C ASP A 63 0.49 -22.28 5.17
N TYR A 64 1.41 -21.54 4.56
CA TYR A 64 1.18 -20.79 3.32
C TYR A 64 2.48 -20.56 2.53
N ARG A 65 2.36 -20.46 1.21
CA ARG A 65 3.49 -20.27 0.29
C ARG A 65 3.82 -18.80 0.05
N ALA A 66 2.83 -17.94 0.04
CA ALA A 66 2.98 -16.49 -0.10
C ALA A 66 2.04 -15.77 0.87
N PRO A 67 2.43 -14.59 1.37
CA PRO A 67 1.63 -13.87 2.34
C PRO A 67 0.33 -13.36 1.72
N THR A 68 -0.72 -13.32 2.55
CA THR A 68 -1.96 -12.59 2.28
C THR A 68 -1.93 -11.24 2.98
N CYS A 69 -2.96 -10.41 2.79
CA CYS A 69 -3.11 -9.14 3.49
C CYS A 69 -2.91 -9.31 5.01
N ALA A 70 -3.57 -10.31 5.60
CA ALA A 70 -3.46 -10.60 7.02
C ALA A 70 -2.04 -11.01 7.43
N ALA A 71 -1.31 -11.75 6.60
CA ALA A 71 0.06 -12.16 6.92
C ALA A 71 0.99 -10.95 7.03
N CYS A 72 0.86 -9.97 6.12
CA CYS A 72 1.68 -8.77 6.14
C CYS A 72 1.25 -7.78 7.24
N HIS A 73 -0.05 -7.54 7.40
CA HIS A 73 -0.54 -6.43 8.21
C HIS A 73 -0.98 -6.80 9.62
N MET A 74 -1.32 -8.06 9.90
CA MET A 74 -1.94 -8.42 11.17
C MET A 74 -1.34 -9.64 11.85
N SER A 75 -0.98 -10.69 11.10
CA SER A 75 -0.47 -11.92 11.69
C SER A 75 0.93 -11.75 12.26
N GLY A 76 1.25 -12.47 13.32
CA GLY A 76 2.60 -12.56 13.82
C GLY A 76 3.47 -13.44 12.93
N SER A 77 4.73 -13.08 12.79
CA SER A 77 5.75 -13.88 12.12
C SER A 77 7.13 -13.57 12.71
N GLY A 78 7.78 -14.61 13.23
CA GLY A 78 9.14 -14.48 13.73
C GLY A 78 9.32 -13.38 14.79
N LYS A 79 9.73 -12.20 14.35
CA LYS A 79 10.05 -11.05 15.22
C LYS A 79 8.84 -10.19 15.56
N GLU A 80 7.75 -10.32 14.80
CA GLU A 80 6.58 -9.44 14.97
C GLU A 80 5.40 -10.20 15.59
N PRO A 81 4.76 -9.65 16.63
CA PRO A 81 3.55 -10.25 17.20
C PRO A 81 2.33 -10.03 16.32
N THR A 82 1.30 -10.85 16.52
CA THR A 82 -0.03 -10.59 15.97
C THR A 82 -0.59 -9.27 16.50
N SER A 83 -1.13 -8.45 15.62
CA SER A 83 -1.76 -7.17 15.96
C SER A 83 -3.13 -7.05 15.30
N HIS A 84 -4.10 -6.47 16.01
CA HIS A 84 -5.37 -6.01 15.43
C HIS A 84 -5.36 -4.50 15.11
N ASP A 85 -4.26 -3.84 15.37
CA ASP A 85 -4.04 -2.48 14.89
C ASP A 85 -3.62 -2.52 13.43
N VAL A 86 -4.55 -2.22 12.55
CA VAL A 86 -4.34 -2.21 11.08
C VAL A 86 -3.43 -1.08 10.62
N THR A 87 -3.11 -0.12 11.49
CA THR A 87 -2.16 0.96 11.20
C THR A 87 -0.73 0.60 11.57
N SER A 88 -0.54 -0.43 12.38
CA SER A 88 0.77 -0.99 12.68
C SER A 88 1.44 -1.48 11.40
N ARG A 89 2.76 -1.27 11.27
CA ARG A 89 3.56 -1.63 10.10
C ARG A 89 3.31 -0.76 8.86
N LEU A 90 2.55 0.34 8.98
CA LEU A 90 2.33 1.31 7.92
C LEU A 90 3.24 2.51 8.13
N SER A 91 4.10 2.77 7.18
CA SER A 91 5.04 3.89 7.25
C SER A 91 4.53 5.19 6.62
N TRP A 92 3.36 5.14 5.98
CA TRP A 92 2.61 6.29 5.47
C TRP A 92 3.29 7.12 4.37
N GLU A 93 4.45 6.72 3.88
CA GLU A 93 5.16 7.41 2.78
C GLU A 93 4.35 7.44 1.48
N THR A 94 3.36 6.58 1.36
CA THR A 94 2.47 6.53 0.21
C THR A 94 1.33 7.54 0.27
N GLN A 95 1.17 8.23 1.40
CA GLN A 95 0.08 9.19 1.56
C GLN A 95 0.36 10.52 0.82
N ALA A 96 -0.71 11.20 0.41
CA ALA A 96 -0.63 12.56 -0.13
C ALA A 96 -0.65 13.61 1.01
N PRO A 97 -0.03 14.78 0.88
CA PRO A 97 0.84 15.20 -0.21
C PRO A 97 2.12 14.39 -0.25
N LEU A 98 2.68 14.30 -1.41
CA LEU A 98 3.69 13.34 -1.76
C LEU A 98 5.07 13.73 -1.29
N THR A 99 5.56 12.98 -0.35
CA THR A 99 6.97 13.03 0.03
C THR A 99 7.44 11.62 0.32
N VAL A 100 8.69 11.31 -0.01
CA VAL A 100 9.30 10.01 0.30
C VAL A 100 9.37 9.84 1.81
N ARG A 101 9.76 10.91 2.49
CA ARG A 101 9.95 10.94 3.94
C ARG A 101 9.39 12.23 4.49
N PRO A 102 8.12 12.28 4.89
CA PRO A 102 7.51 13.51 5.39
C PRO A 102 8.14 13.93 6.71
N GLN A 103 8.93 14.99 6.67
CA GLN A 103 9.62 15.52 7.85
C GLN A 103 8.64 15.98 8.93
N ASP A 104 7.52 16.54 8.49
CA ASP A 104 6.47 17.06 9.36
C ASP A 104 5.33 16.07 9.59
N PHE A 105 5.49 14.85 9.13
CA PHE A 105 4.46 13.83 9.26
C PHE A 105 4.28 13.44 10.72
N LYS A 106 3.06 13.56 11.18
CA LYS A 106 2.65 13.03 12.48
C LYS A 106 1.93 11.73 12.25
N ALA A 107 2.61 10.63 12.53
CA ALA A 107 2.03 9.31 12.37
C ALA A 107 0.74 9.17 13.19
N PHE A 108 -0.18 8.39 12.69
CA PHE A 108 -1.33 7.92 13.43
C PHE A 108 -1.19 6.40 13.65
N PRO A 109 -1.30 5.93 14.89
CA PRO A 109 -1.50 6.69 16.13
C PRO A 109 -0.27 7.52 16.56
N SER A 110 -0.53 8.58 17.33
CA SER A 110 0.51 9.46 17.87
C SER A 110 1.58 8.67 18.63
N GLY A 111 2.85 9.04 18.44
CA GLY A 111 3.99 8.41 19.10
C GLY A 111 4.69 7.33 18.30
N THR A 112 4.21 6.97 17.09
CA THR A 112 4.94 6.13 16.15
C THR A 112 5.81 6.98 15.23
N ASN A 113 6.84 6.38 14.66
CA ASN A 113 7.62 6.98 13.59
C ASN A 113 7.66 6.02 12.39
N TRP A 114 7.92 6.57 11.20
CA TRP A 114 7.86 5.79 9.96
C TRP A 114 8.96 4.74 9.86
N GLU A 115 10.13 5.00 10.45
CA GLU A 115 11.26 4.07 10.45
C GLU A 115 10.92 2.81 11.22
N ASP A 116 10.34 2.96 12.39
CA ASP A 116 9.93 1.83 13.24
C ASP A 116 8.83 1.02 12.57
N GLU A 117 7.83 1.69 11.97
CA GLU A 117 6.73 1.01 11.27
C GLU A 117 7.25 0.27 10.03
N ARG A 118 8.16 0.86 9.26
CA ARG A 118 8.83 0.20 8.14
C ARG A 118 9.67 -0.99 8.61
N GLN A 119 10.37 -0.86 9.73
CA GLN A 119 11.15 -1.94 10.29
C GLN A 119 10.28 -3.13 10.70
N LYS A 120 9.11 -2.89 11.28
CA LYS A 120 8.13 -3.96 11.57
C LYS A 120 7.71 -4.69 10.30
N MET A 121 7.43 -3.98 9.20
CA MET A 121 7.11 -4.63 7.92
C MET A 121 8.31 -5.40 7.37
N LYS A 122 9.54 -4.86 7.43
CA LYS A 122 10.77 -5.58 7.06
C LYS A 122 10.94 -6.87 7.86
N ASN A 123 10.59 -6.86 9.14
CA ASN A 123 10.65 -8.05 10.00
C ASN A 123 9.67 -9.14 9.52
N ILE A 124 8.50 -8.75 9.01
CA ILE A 124 7.57 -9.70 8.34
C ILE A 124 8.20 -10.26 7.06
N CYS A 125 8.75 -9.40 6.21
CA CYS A 125 9.41 -9.82 4.96
C CYS A 125 10.54 -10.82 5.22
N SER A 126 11.28 -10.65 6.31
CA SER A 126 12.44 -11.49 6.67
C SER A 126 12.08 -12.96 6.98
N ALA A 127 10.79 -13.27 7.10
CA ALA A 127 10.35 -14.66 7.25
C ALA A 127 10.58 -15.50 5.97
N CYS A 128 10.71 -14.85 4.80
CA CYS A 128 10.91 -15.52 3.50
C CYS A 128 12.06 -14.93 2.69
N HIS A 129 12.38 -13.64 2.87
CA HIS A 129 13.37 -12.91 2.08
C HIS A 129 14.60 -12.55 2.91
N GLY A 130 15.77 -12.52 2.26
CA GLY A 130 17.01 -12.06 2.89
C GLY A 130 17.06 -10.52 3.01
N ASP A 131 17.80 -10.03 4.03
CA ASP A 131 17.86 -8.61 4.37
C ASP A 131 18.33 -7.72 3.20
N ALA A 132 19.30 -8.20 2.40
CA ALA A 132 19.78 -7.45 1.23
C ALA A 132 18.65 -7.19 0.23
N TRP A 133 17.90 -8.23 -0.13
CA TRP A 133 16.75 -8.10 -1.03
C TRP A 133 15.67 -7.16 -0.48
N ILE A 134 15.38 -7.27 0.83
CA ILE A 134 14.39 -6.42 1.49
C ILE A 134 14.81 -4.95 1.42
N ASN A 135 16.09 -4.66 1.69
CA ASN A 135 16.59 -3.29 1.63
C ASN A 135 16.59 -2.75 0.20
N ASP A 136 17.04 -3.53 -0.77
CA ASP A 136 17.01 -3.14 -2.19
C ASP A 136 15.58 -2.86 -2.68
N PHE A 137 14.60 -3.65 -2.22
CA PHE A 137 13.19 -3.40 -2.50
C PHE A 137 12.74 -2.03 -1.98
N TYR A 138 13.02 -1.70 -0.71
CA TYR A 138 12.63 -0.41 -0.15
C TYR A 138 13.36 0.76 -0.78
N ASP A 139 14.62 0.59 -1.17
CA ASP A 139 15.36 1.60 -1.92
C ASP A 139 14.76 1.84 -3.31
N GLY A 140 14.32 0.78 -3.97
CA GLY A 140 13.59 0.87 -5.24
C GLY A 140 12.24 1.55 -5.09
N PHE A 141 11.49 1.19 -4.05
CA PHE A 141 10.22 1.84 -3.71
C PHE A 141 10.39 3.35 -3.44
N ASP A 142 11.35 3.73 -2.61
CA ASP A 142 11.63 5.15 -2.34
C ASP A 142 11.95 5.93 -3.62
N LYS A 143 12.71 5.32 -4.55
CA LYS A 143 13.01 5.93 -5.86
C LYS A 143 11.76 6.10 -6.72
N ALA A 144 10.87 5.10 -6.75
CA ALA A 144 9.61 5.19 -7.50
C ALA A 144 8.71 6.33 -6.96
N VAL A 145 8.60 6.47 -5.64
CA VAL A 145 7.86 7.57 -5.01
C VAL A 145 8.52 8.92 -5.34
N GLN A 146 9.84 9.00 -5.27
CA GLN A 146 10.58 10.21 -5.62
C GLN A 146 10.39 10.58 -7.10
N GLU A 147 10.49 9.63 -8.01
CA GLU A 147 10.25 9.86 -9.44
C GLU A 147 8.86 10.41 -9.67
N TYR A 148 7.83 9.80 -9.10
CA TYR A 148 6.47 10.30 -9.20
C TYR A 148 6.36 11.75 -8.71
N ASN A 149 6.94 12.05 -7.56
CA ASN A 149 6.89 13.39 -6.97
C ASN A 149 7.58 14.44 -7.85
N GLU A 150 8.78 14.15 -8.35
CA GLU A 150 9.61 15.14 -9.06
C GLU A 150 9.19 15.30 -10.53
N VAL A 151 8.77 14.21 -11.18
CA VAL A 151 8.50 14.21 -12.62
C VAL A 151 7.04 14.52 -12.94
N TYR A 152 6.10 14.06 -12.10
CA TYR A 152 4.66 14.18 -12.38
C TYR A 152 3.99 15.20 -11.45
N PHE A 153 4.00 14.95 -10.15
CA PHE A 153 3.21 15.75 -9.21
C PHE A 153 3.64 17.21 -9.10
N LYS A 154 4.90 17.48 -8.81
CA LYS A 154 5.39 18.84 -8.58
C LYS A 154 5.25 19.74 -9.81
N PRO A 155 5.61 19.30 -11.03
CA PRO A 155 5.40 20.10 -12.23
C PRO A 155 3.91 20.41 -12.50
N ALA A 156 3.04 19.42 -12.34
CA ALA A 156 1.60 19.60 -12.52
C ALA A 156 1.03 20.58 -11.48
N LYS A 157 1.42 20.43 -10.21
CA LYS A 157 1.03 21.33 -9.13
C LYS A 157 1.47 22.77 -9.39
N ALA A 158 2.72 22.96 -9.80
CA ALA A 158 3.25 24.30 -10.11
C ALA A 158 2.48 24.96 -11.27
N LYS A 159 2.11 24.15 -12.29
CA LYS A 159 1.31 24.66 -13.42
C LYS A 159 -0.11 25.03 -12.98
N LEU A 160 -0.75 24.23 -12.16
CA LEU A 160 -2.07 24.54 -11.61
C LEU A 160 -2.04 25.83 -10.78
N ASP A 161 -1.04 25.99 -9.93
CA ASP A 161 -0.87 27.20 -9.10
C ASP A 161 -0.65 28.45 -9.97
N GLU A 162 0.14 28.36 -11.03
CA GLU A 162 0.33 29.44 -12.01
C GLU A 162 -1.00 29.88 -12.66
N LEU A 163 -1.86 28.91 -13.01
CA LEU A 163 -3.16 29.21 -13.62
C LEU A 163 -4.08 29.96 -12.64
N TYR A 164 -4.10 29.54 -11.38
CA TYR A 164 -4.81 30.26 -10.33
C TYR A 164 -4.27 31.67 -10.10
N GLU A 165 -2.96 31.84 -10.06
CA GLU A 165 -2.32 33.15 -9.87
C GLU A 165 -2.62 34.13 -11.02
N LYS A 166 -2.74 33.61 -12.24
CA LYS A 166 -3.11 34.38 -13.43
C LYS A 166 -4.61 34.67 -13.54
N GLY A 167 -5.43 34.15 -12.64
CA GLY A 167 -6.88 34.27 -12.68
C GLY A 167 -7.54 33.53 -13.84
N LEU A 168 -6.88 32.52 -14.39
CA LEU A 168 -7.41 31.65 -15.44
C LEU A 168 -8.25 30.51 -14.85
N LEU A 169 -8.08 30.22 -13.58
CA LEU A 169 -8.88 29.32 -12.76
C LEU A 169 -9.32 30.05 -11.48
N ASP A 170 -10.45 29.65 -10.89
CA ASP A 170 -11.03 30.24 -9.69
C ASP A 170 -10.90 29.31 -8.48
N LYS A 171 -9.97 29.57 -7.57
CA LYS A 171 -9.76 28.78 -6.34
C LYS A 171 -10.99 28.65 -5.44
N THR A 172 -12.01 29.52 -5.62
CA THR A 172 -13.24 29.46 -4.81
C THR A 172 -14.27 28.48 -5.35
N LYS A 173 -14.07 27.98 -6.56
CA LYS A 173 -14.94 27.04 -7.23
C LYS A 173 -14.16 25.77 -7.59
N PHE A 174 -14.28 24.74 -6.79
CA PHE A 174 -13.57 23.49 -7.01
C PHE A 174 -14.25 22.66 -8.11
N PHE A 175 -13.45 22.09 -9.02
CA PHE A 175 -13.88 21.18 -10.08
C PHE A 175 -14.86 21.77 -11.09
N ASP A 176 -14.87 23.08 -11.29
CA ASP A 176 -15.65 23.70 -12.37
C ASP A 176 -14.88 23.78 -13.70
N GLU A 177 -13.56 23.50 -13.64
CA GLU A 177 -12.70 23.43 -14.81
C GLU A 177 -12.08 22.05 -15.02
N ARG A 178 -12.00 21.62 -16.28
CA ARG A 178 -11.46 20.32 -16.66
C ARG A 178 -10.04 20.07 -16.12
N LEU A 179 -9.19 21.10 -16.14
CA LEU A 179 -7.80 20.99 -15.66
C LEU A 179 -7.70 20.67 -14.17
N GLU A 180 -8.65 21.11 -13.37
CA GLU A 180 -8.71 20.78 -11.94
C GLU A 180 -9.05 19.30 -11.73
N VAL A 181 -9.97 18.78 -12.56
CA VAL A 181 -10.33 17.36 -12.54
C VAL A 181 -9.13 16.51 -12.99
N GLU A 182 -8.46 16.85 -14.09
CA GLU A 182 -7.28 16.13 -14.56
C GLU A 182 -6.13 16.17 -13.53
N TYR A 183 -5.91 17.31 -12.86
CA TYR A 183 -4.93 17.38 -11.78
C TYR A 183 -5.33 16.49 -10.59
N TYR A 184 -6.62 16.45 -10.25
CA TYR A 184 -7.11 15.57 -9.19
C TYR A 184 -6.88 14.09 -9.54
N GLU A 185 -7.20 13.65 -10.74
CA GLU A 185 -6.94 12.28 -11.20
C GLU A 185 -5.45 11.94 -11.08
N LEU A 186 -4.57 12.82 -11.58
CA LEU A 186 -3.13 12.63 -11.55
C LEU A 186 -2.61 12.34 -10.13
N TRP A 187 -2.93 13.18 -9.15
CA TRP A 187 -2.34 13.00 -7.82
C TRP A 187 -3.12 12.04 -6.93
N HIS A 188 -4.43 11.99 -7.09
CA HIS A 188 -5.31 11.24 -6.20
C HIS A 188 -5.48 9.80 -6.64
N HIS A 189 -5.79 9.53 -7.89
CA HIS A 189 -5.97 8.18 -8.39
C HIS A 189 -4.69 7.57 -8.94
N GLU A 190 -4.14 8.13 -10.00
CA GLU A 190 -2.94 7.60 -10.68
C GLU A 190 -1.72 7.60 -9.75
N GLY A 191 -1.51 8.68 -9.04
CA GLY A 191 -0.43 8.77 -8.08
C GLY A 191 -0.54 7.80 -6.90
N ARG A 192 -1.74 7.50 -6.44
CA ARG A 192 -1.94 6.43 -5.44
C ARG A 192 -1.63 5.06 -6.02
N ARG A 193 -2.11 4.77 -7.22
CA ARG A 193 -1.85 3.52 -7.92
C ARG A 193 -0.36 3.31 -8.16
N ALA A 194 0.35 4.34 -8.61
CA ALA A 194 1.80 4.30 -8.79
C ALA A 194 2.53 3.95 -7.48
N ARG A 195 2.26 4.70 -6.41
CA ARG A 195 2.95 4.52 -5.12
C ARG A 195 2.54 3.23 -4.40
N MET A 196 1.26 2.94 -4.33
CA MET A 196 0.76 1.71 -3.68
C MET A 196 1.16 0.47 -4.46
N GLY A 197 1.10 0.51 -5.80
CA GLY A 197 1.57 -0.58 -6.66
C GLY A 197 3.05 -0.87 -6.46
N ALA A 198 3.89 0.18 -6.38
CA ALA A 198 5.32 0.02 -6.09
C ALA A 198 5.53 -0.56 -4.68
N MET A 199 4.84 -0.06 -3.66
CA MET A 199 4.98 -0.53 -2.27
C MET A 199 4.49 -1.96 -2.07
N MET A 200 3.42 -2.36 -2.75
CA MET A 200 2.84 -3.69 -2.62
C MET A 200 3.38 -4.68 -3.65
N MET A 201 4.54 -4.39 -4.23
CA MET A 201 5.31 -5.31 -5.10
C MET A 201 4.58 -5.73 -6.38
N ALA A 202 3.78 -4.82 -6.95
CA ALA A 202 3.11 -4.98 -8.23
C ALA A 202 3.62 -3.93 -9.25
N PRO A 203 4.83 -4.09 -9.80
CA PRO A 203 5.44 -3.10 -10.69
C PRO A 203 4.64 -2.89 -11.98
N ASP A 204 4.01 -3.94 -12.50
CA ASP A 204 3.17 -3.85 -13.71
C ASP A 204 1.92 -3.00 -13.42
N TYR A 205 1.29 -3.20 -12.26
CA TYR A 205 0.18 -2.36 -11.81
C TYR A 205 0.61 -0.89 -11.65
N ALA A 206 1.73 -0.66 -10.95
CA ALA A 206 2.27 0.68 -10.76
C ALA A 206 2.53 1.40 -12.09
N TRP A 207 3.05 0.67 -13.07
CA TRP A 207 3.34 1.20 -14.40
C TRP A 207 2.06 1.50 -15.18
N TRP A 208 1.18 0.50 -15.36
CA TRP A 208 0.02 0.61 -16.25
C TRP A 208 -1.10 1.50 -15.71
N HIS A 209 -1.31 1.49 -14.38
CA HIS A 209 -2.41 2.22 -13.73
C HIS A 209 -1.97 3.45 -12.93
N GLY A 210 -0.69 3.77 -12.97
CA GLY A 210 -0.13 4.88 -12.23
C GLY A 210 0.74 5.79 -13.07
N PHE A 211 1.85 5.29 -13.58
CA PHE A 211 2.82 6.13 -14.33
C PHE A 211 2.42 6.38 -15.78
N TYR A 212 1.70 5.45 -16.40
CA TYR A 212 1.35 5.51 -17.83
C TYR A 212 0.05 6.28 -18.09
N GLU A 213 -0.95 6.17 -17.24
CA GLU A 213 -2.22 6.90 -17.35
C GLU A 213 -2.02 8.40 -17.07
#